data_23c4b60f790218597c4bb73cbb31eb13
#
_entry.id   23c4b60f790218597c4bb73cbb31eb13
#
_cell.length_a   1.000
_cell.length_b   1.000
_cell.length_c   1.000
_cell.angle_alpha   90.00
_cell.angle_beta   90.00
_cell.angle_gamma   90.00
#
_symmetry.space_group_name_H-M   'P 1'
#
loop_
_entity.id
_entity.type
_entity.pdbx_description
1 polymer ?
#
loop_
_entity_poly.entity_id
_entity_poly.type
_entity_poly.pdbx_seq_one_letter_code
_entity_poly.pdbx_strand_id
1 'polypeptide(L)'
;KVKDFILAGADSVELDAIAAKMMGFDPMRINYLRMCHEMGLGVADPRDIEIVGESIEGVNFGFSVSRSLVIWGDQMLRKGPLRFLEKAALHSPLVVWAPMASNIYHDWLWYPLIGQSRIRDFRRTKWGRFMDQRYGRGGPGGAAAQVAREAGAVR
;
A
#
# COMPACT_ATOMS: atom_id res chain seq x y z
N LYS A 1 -4.00 -13.53 5.11
CA LYS A 1 -3.99 -13.93 6.53
C LYS A 1 -4.69 -12.84 7.34
N VAL A 2 -5.68 -13.22 8.13
CA VAL A 2 -6.34 -12.33 9.10
C VAL A 2 -5.39 -12.18 10.29
N LYS A 3 -5.23 -10.98 10.80
CA LYS A 3 -4.28 -10.66 11.86
C LYS A 3 -4.97 -10.14 13.14
N ASP A 4 -6.21 -9.66 12.99
CA ASP A 4 -7.09 -9.21 14.08
C ASP A 4 -6.46 -8.18 15.05
N PHE A 5 -5.55 -7.34 14.53
CA PHE A 5 -4.96 -6.24 15.29
C PHE A 5 -5.40 -4.89 14.74
N ILE A 6 -5.63 -3.95 15.65
CA ILE A 6 -5.84 -2.54 15.37
C ILE A 6 -4.80 -1.77 16.17
N LEU A 7 -4.02 -0.94 15.50
CA LEU A 7 -3.07 -0.02 16.11
C LEU A 7 -3.61 1.40 16.00
N ALA A 8 -3.45 2.18 17.07
CA ALA A 8 -3.77 3.60 17.09
C ALA A 8 -2.69 4.34 17.88
N GLY A 9 -2.32 5.52 17.45
CA GLY A 9 -1.31 6.37 18.10
C GLY A 9 -1.41 7.79 17.61
N ALA A 10 -0.85 8.72 18.38
CA ALA A 10 -0.79 10.13 18.02
C ALA A 10 0.41 10.45 17.11
N ASP A 11 1.49 9.71 17.24
CA ASP A 11 2.68 9.82 16.40
C ASP A 11 2.67 8.75 15.29
N SER A 12 2.70 9.21 14.05
CA SER A 12 2.70 8.33 12.87
C SER A 12 3.99 7.52 12.74
N VAL A 13 5.13 8.07 13.20
CA VAL A 13 6.43 7.36 13.16
C VAL A 13 6.43 6.19 14.14
N GLU A 14 5.93 6.40 15.35
CA GLU A 14 5.75 5.34 16.36
C GLU A 14 4.82 4.24 15.84
N LEU A 15 3.70 4.64 15.26
CA LEU A 15 2.71 3.70 14.73
C LEU A 15 3.31 2.82 13.61
N ASP A 16 4.03 3.44 12.68
CA ASP A 16 4.70 2.74 11.59
C ASP A 16 5.85 1.85 12.11
N ALA A 17 6.58 2.29 13.13
CA ALA A 17 7.65 1.51 13.75
C ALA A 17 7.09 0.24 14.43
N ILE A 18 6.02 0.36 15.19
CA ILE A 18 5.36 -0.79 15.82
C ILE A 18 4.77 -1.73 14.78
N ALA A 19 4.11 -1.19 13.74
CA ALA A 19 3.60 -2.00 12.65
C ALA A 19 4.72 -2.76 11.93
N ALA A 20 5.85 -2.12 11.64
CA ALA A 20 7.02 -2.74 11.02
C ALA A 20 7.58 -3.88 11.90
N LYS A 21 7.70 -3.66 13.23
CA LYS A 21 8.13 -4.69 14.18
C LYS A 21 7.19 -5.90 14.17
N MET A 22 5.88 -5.67 14.22
CA MET A 22 4.87 -6.75 14.17
C MET A 22 4.91 -7.51 12.83
N MET A 23 5.24 -6.86 11.74
CA MET A 23 5.47 -7.50 10.44
C MET A 23 6.73 -8.39 10.42
N GLY A 24 7.66 -8.19 11.34
CA GLY A 24 8.93 -8.92 11.42
C GLY A 24 10.12 -8.16 10.85
N PHE A 25 9.98 -6.86 10.64
CA PHE A 25 11.08 -5.98 10.22
C PHE A 25 11.69 -5.24 11.43
N ASP A 26 12.96 -4.89 11.30
CA ASP A 26 13.61 -3.98 12.21
C ASP A 26 13.30 -2.52 11.78
N PRO A 27 12.54 -1.73 12.56
CA PRO A 27 12.17 -0.36 12.19
C PRO A 27 13.37 0.54 11.96
N MET A 28 14.45 0.38 12.76
CA MET A 28 15.66 1.19 12.64
C MET A 28 16.47 0.89 11.37
N ARG A 29 16.20 -0.23 10.69
CA ARG A 29 16.78 -0.55 9.37
C ARG A 29 15.95 0.01 8.21
N ILE A 30 14.76 0.56 8.48
CA ILE A 30 13.92 1.23 7.48
C ILE A 30 14.35 2.71 7.43
N ASN A 31 14.92 3.12 6.30
CA ASN A 31 15.59 4.41 6.18
C ASN A 31 14.75 5.60 6.61
N TYR A 32 13.47 5.67 6.18
CA TYR A 32 12.64 6.82 6.52
C TYR A 32 12.31 6.88 8.01
N LEU A 33 12.04 5.75 8.66
CA LEU A 33 11.76 5.68 10.10
C LEU A 33 12.99 6.12 10.89
N ARG A 34 14.17 5.59 10.54
CA ARG A 34 15.43 5.98 11.17
C ARG A 34 15.69 7.49 10.99
N MET A 35 15.51 8.02 9.78
CA MET A 35 15.70 9.45 9.52
C MET A 35 14.72 10.32 10.31
N CYS A 36 13.45 9.95 10.39
CA CYS A 36 12.47 10.67 11.21
C CYS A 36 12.86 10.68 12.69
N HIS A 37 13.33 9.54 13.20
CA HIS A 37 13.83 9.43 14.58
C HIS A 37 15.05 10.32 14.83
N GLU A 38 16.06 10.27 13.95
CA GLU A 38 17.29 11.09 14.02
C GLU A 38 16.99 12.60 13.92
N MET A 39 15.95 12.98 13.20
CA MET A 39 15.49 14.37 13.06
C MET A 39 14.57 14.84 14.17
N GLY A 40 14.19 13.97 15.11
CA GLY A 40 13.25 14.30 16.19
C GLY A 40 11.82 14.52 15.73
N LEU A 41 11.43 13.93 14.60
CA LEU A 41 10.07 14.02 14.04
C LEU A 41 9.12 12.97 14.62
N GLY A 42 9.64 12.02 15.40
CA GLY A 42 8.91 10.97 16.07
C GLY A 42 9.85 9.87 16.54
N VAL A 43 9.35 8.91 17.31
CA VAL A 43 10.14 7.80 17.87
C VAL A 43 9.99 6.55 17.01
N ALA A 44 11.10 6.03 16.47
CA ALA A 44 11.10 4.81 15.66
C ALA A 44 11.75 3.60 16.35
N ASP A 45 12.45 3.80 17.46
CA ASP A 45 12.98 2.68 18.24
C ASP A 45 11.86 2.07 19.09
N PRO A 46 11.47 0.81 18.88
CA PRO A 46 10.39 0.20 19.65
C PRO A 46 10.66 0.05 21.15
N ARG A 47 11.91 0.24 21.58
CA ARG A 47 12.28 0.20 23.01
C ARG A 47 11.87 1.47 23.75
N ASP A 48 11.73 2.57 23.02
CA ASP A 48 11.41 3.89 23.54
C ASP A 48 9.92 4.25 23.34
N ILE A 49 9.11 3.30 22.82
CA ILE A 49 7.68 3.49 22.54
C ILE A 49 6.87 2.78 23.63
N GLU A 50 6.04 3.54 24.33
CA GLU A 50 5.08 2.98 25.30
C GLU A 50 3.88 2.33 24.57
N ILE A 51 3.63 1.06 24.86
CA ILE A 51 2.53 0.31 24.26
C ILE A 51 1.46 0.09 25.33
N VAL A 52 0.27 0.63 25.08
CA VAL A 52 -0.88 0.49 25.97
C VAL A 52 -1.87 -0.50 25.34
N GLY A 53 -2.32 -1.47 26.14
CA GLY A 53 -3.27 -2.49 25.69
C GLY A 53 -2.65 -3.87 25.61
N GLU A 54 -2.92 -4.58 24.50
CA GLU A 54 -2.43 -5.96 24.35
C GLU A 54 -0.94 -5.99 24.02
N SER A 55 -0.20 -6.90 24.69
CA SER A 55 1.25 -7.04 24.45
C SER A 55 1.54 -7.51 23.03
N ILE A 56 2.51 -6.88 22.40
CA ILE A 56 3.05 -7.30 21.11
C ILE A 56 4.33 -8.12 21.21
N GLU A 57 4.72 -8.53 22.42
CA GLU A 57 5.90 -9.38 22.61
C GLU A 57 5.72 -10.70 21.88
N GLY A 58 6.75 -11.09 21.11
CA GLY A 58 6.71 -12.30 20.31
C GLY A 58 5.82 -12.25 19.06
N VAL A 59 5.08 -11.16 18.83
CA VAL A 59 4.27 -11.01 17.62
C VAL A 59 5.19 -10.83 16.42
N ASN A 60 5.14 -11.79 15.50
CA ASN A 60 5.83 -11.71 14.21
C ASN A 60 4.95 -12.33 13.13
N PHE A 61 4.48 -11.50 12.21
CA PHE A 61 3.60 -11.93 11.14
C PHE A 61 4.34 -12.61 9.98
N GLY A 62 5.66 -12.60 10.00
CA GLY A 62 6.50 -13.23 8.98
C GLY A 62 6.29 -12.64 7.59
N PHE A 63 6.18 -11.31 7.50
CA PHE A 63 6.15 -10.65 6.20
C PHE A 63 7.55 -10.68 5.57
N SER A 64 7.57 -10.86 4.27
CA SER A 64 8.79 -10.81 3.49
C SER A 64 8.61 -9.91 2.29
N VAL A 65 9.66 -9.20 1.91
CA VAL A 65 9.66 -8.37 0.70
C VAL A 65 10.03 -9.26 -0.48
N SER A 66 9.06 -9.56 -1.34
CA SER A 66 9.34 -10.19 -2.63
C SER A 66 9.62 -9.11 -3.68
N ARG A 67 10.75 -9.23 -4.36
CA ARG A 67 11.06 -8.35 -5.50
C ARG A 67 10.28 -8.82 -6.72
N SER A 68 9.32 -8.03 -7.16
CA SER A 68 8.68 -8.27 -8.45
C SER A 68 9.63 -7.90 -9.61
N LEU A 69 9.38 -8.45 -10.79
CA LEU A 69 10.13 -8.06 -12.01
C LEU A 69 10.06 -6.56 -12.29
N VAL A 70 8.94 -5.92 -11.94
CA VAL A 70 8.76 -4.48 -12.08
C VAL A 70 9.68 -3.70 -11.16
N ILE A 71 9.77 -4.10 -9.88
CA ILE A 71 10.70 -3.49 -8.90
C ILE A 71 12.15 -3.72 -9.33
N TRP A 72 12.47 -4.91 -9.82
CA TRP A 72 13.81 -5.21 -10.34
C TRP A 72 14.16 -4.33 -11.53
N GLY A 73 13.25 -4.18 -12.51
CA GLY A 73 13.44 -3.31 -13.67
C GLY A 73 13.61 -1.84 -13.29
N ASP A 74 12.78 -1.33 -12.37
CA ASP A 74 12.91 0.04 -11.85
C ASP A 74 14.27 0.27 -11.16
N GLN A 75 14.73 -0.68 -10.36
CA GLN A 75 16.04 -0.60 -9.71
C GLN A 75 17.21 -0.64 -10.72
N MET A 76 17.10 -1.46 -11.77
CA MET A 76 18.09 -1.49 -12.85
C MET A 76 18.18 -0.14 -13.57
N LEU A 77 17.05 0.52 -13.77
CA LEU A 77 16.97 1.81 -14.44
C LEU A 77 17.45 2.97 -13.55
N ARG A 78 17.13 2.95 -12.24
CA ARG A 78 17.45 4.05 -11.31
C ARG A 78 18.80 3.91 -10.63
N LYS A 79 19.20 2.68 -10.28
CA LYS A 79 20.39 2.41 -9.47
C LYS A 79 21.39 1.45 -10.14
N GLY A 80 20.95 0.77 -11.20
CA GLY A 80 21.72 -0.25 -11.89
C GLY A 80 22.46 0.26 -13.13
N PRO A 81 22.96 -0.66 -13.96
CA PRO A 81 23.72 -0.35 -15.16
C PRO A 81 22.95 0.42 -16.23
N LEU A 82 21.62 0.43 -16.16
CA LEU A 82 20.75 1.15 -17.11
C LEU A 82 20.46 2.60 -16.66
N ARG A 83 21.13 3.10 -15.62
CA ARG A 83 20.92 4.46 -15.09
C ARG A 83 21.09 5.55 -16.15
N PHE A 84 21.94 5.33 -17.15
CA PHE A 84 22.12 6.29 -18.25
C PHE A 84 20.85 6.51 -19.10
N LEU A 85 19.89 5.55 -19.08
CA LEU A 85 18.59 5.66 -19.73
C LEU A 85 17.51 6.29 -18.85
N GLU A 86 17.78 6.51 -17.55
CA GLU A 86 16.79 7.02 -16.60
C GLU A 86 16.12 8.29 -17.10
N LYS A 87 16.92 9.29 -17.52
CA LYS A 87 16.40 10.57 -18.01
C LYS A 87 15.52 10.40 -19.24
N ALA A 88 15.93 9.57 -20.18
CA ALA A 88 15.17 9.32 -21.39
C ALA A 88 13.88 8.53 -21.11
N ALA A 89 13.93 7.54 -20.24
CA ALA A 89 12.80 6.66 -19.96
C ALA A 89 11.77 7.27 -18.99
N LEU A 90 12.23 8.01 -17.97
CA LEU A 90 11.37 8.47 -16.86
C LEU A 90 11.15 9.99 -16.83
N HIS A 91 12.03 10.78 -17.45
CA HIS A 91 11.97 12.25 -17.42
C HIS A 91 11.78 12.88 -18.81
N SER A 92 11.32 12.11 -19.78
CA SER A 92 10.97 12.58 -21.12
C SER A 92 9.51 12.25 -21.43
N PRO A 93 8.94 12.78 -22.55
CA PRO A 93 7.59 12.39 -23.00
C PRO A 93 7.41 10.87 -23.20
N LEU A 94 8.51 10.13 -23.33
CA LEU A 94 8.48 8.67 -23.42
C LEU A 94 7.96 7.98 -22.15
N VAL A 95 7.91 8.68 -21.00
CA VAL A 95 7.36 8.13 -19.74
C VAL A 95 5.93 7.60 -19.88
N VAL A 96 5.18 8.03 -20.88
CA VAL A 96 3.82 7.54 -21.19
C VAL A 96 3.78 6.02 -21.40
N TRP A 97 4.89 5.39 -21.77
CA TRP A 97 4.95 3.92 -21.88
C TRP A 97 4.64 3.20 -20.56
N ALA A 98 5.03 3.79 -19.42
CA ALA A 98 4.89 3.13 -18.12
C ALA A 98 3.42 3.00 -17.66
N PRO A 99 2.59 4.08 -17.63
CA PRO A 99 1.16 3.93 -17.38
C PRO A 99 0.46 3.10 -18.46
N MET A 100 0.86 3.19 -19.72
CA MET A 100 0.28 2.37 -20.79
C MET A 100 0.56 0.88 -20.57
N ALA A 101 1.80 0.49 -20.25
CA ALA A 101 2.15 -0.88 -19.92
C ALA A 101 1.41 -1.38 -18.68
N SER A 102 1.25 -0.52 -17.66
CA SER A 102 0.47 -0.81 -16.47
C SER A 102 -1.00 -1.06 -16.79
N ASN A 103 -1.62 -0.24 -17.62
CA ASN A 103 -3.02 -0.43 -18.03
C ASN A 103 -3.21 -1.73 -18.81
N ILE A 104 -2.32 -2.01 -19.76
CA ILE A 104 -2.36 -3.27 -20.53
C ILE A 104 -2.25 -4.47 -19.58
N TYR A 105 -1.29 -4.43 -18.65
CA TYR A 105 -1.12 -5.52 -17.71
C TYR A 105 -2.31 -5.67 -16.76
N HIS A 106 -2.77 -4.58 -16.14
CA HIS A 106 -3.82 -4.65 -15.13
C HIS A 106 -5.21 -4.84 -15.73
N ASP A 107 -5.57 -4.09 -16.77
CA ASP A 107 -6.94 -4.06 -17.29
C ASP A 107 -7.21 -5.16 -18.32
N TRP A 108 -6.20 -5.51 -19.13
CA TRP A 108 -6.39 -6.46 -20.23
C TRP A 108 -5.92 -7.87 -19.90
N LEU A 109 -4.93 -8.03 -19.00
CA LEU A 109 -4.41 -9.36 -18.61
C LEU A 109 -4.85 -9.76 -17.20
N TRP A 110 -4.43 -9.01 -16.19
CA TRP A 110 -4.60 -9.42 -14.80
C TRP A 110 -6.07 -9.40 -14.37
N TYR A 111 -6.79 -8.32 -14.67
CA TYR A 111 -8.17 -8.17 -14.21
C TYR A 111 -9.10 -9.26 -14.77
N PRO A 112 -9.17 -9.52 -16.11
CA PRO A 112 -10.04 -10.56 -16.64
C PRO A 112 -9.63 -11.98 -16.22
N LEU A 113 -8.33 -12.27 -16.08
CA LEU A 113 -7.84 -13.62 -15.80
C LEU A 113 -7.86 -13.97 -14.30
N ILE A 114 -7.51 -13.01 -13.44
CA ILE A 114 -7.30 -13.24 -12.00
C ILE A 114 -8.17 -12.33 -11.15
N GLY A 115 -8.24 -11.05 -11.48
CA GLY A 115 -8.86 -10.01 -10.65
C GLY A 115 -10.33 -10.26 -10.39
N GLN A 116 -11.08 -10.66 -11.42
CA GLN A 116 -12.53 -10.93 -11.29
C GLN A 116 -12.83 -12.07 -10.31
N SER A 117 -12.05 -13.14 -10.32
CA SER A 117 -12.23 -14.24 -9.38
C SER A 117 -11.95 -13.82 -7.95
N ARG A 118 -10.87 -13.06 -7.72
CA ARG A 118 -10.52 -12.53 -6.39
C ARG A 118 -11.54 -11.54 -5.85
N ILE A 119 -12.08 -10.66 -6.70
CA ILE A 119 -13.14 -9.72 -6.31
C ILE A 119 -14.41 -10.50 -5.94
N ARG A 120 -14.75 -11.53 -6.69
CA ARG A 120 -15.90 -12.39 -6.41
C ARG A 120 -15.75 -13.08 -5.06
N ASP A 121 -14.57 -13.63 -4.77
CA ASP A 121 -14.29 -14.28 -3.50
C ASP A 121 -14.28 -13.28 -2.33
N PHE A 122 -13.70 -12.09 -2.52
CA PHE A 122 -13.76 -11.01 -1.53
C PHE A 122 -15.20 -10.60 -1.21
N ARG A 123 -16.08 -10.44 -2.20
CA ARG A 123 -17.50 -10.10 -1.99
C ARG A 123 -18.27 -11.12 -1.17
N ARG A 124 -17.82 -12.37 -1.14
CA ARG A 124 -18.39 -13.41 -0.28
C ARG A 124 -17.99 -13.29 1.19
N THR A 125 -16.95 -12.55 1.51
CA THR A 125 -16.51 -12.32 2.89
C THR A 125 -17.47 -11.37 3.62
N LYS A 126 -17.39 -11.33 4.97
CA LYS A 126 -18.14 -10.36 5.77
C LYS A 126 -17.84 -8.92 5.37
N TRP A 127 -16.57 -8.60 5.11
CA TRP A 127 -16.13 -7.28 4.66
C TRP A 127 -16.63 -6.94 3.26
N GLY A 128 -16.57 -7.87 2.32
CA GLY A 128 -17.09 -7.67 0.97
C GLY A 128 -18.57 -7.36 0.97
N ARG A 129 -19.37 -8.11 1.75
CA ARG A 129 -20.80 -7.83 1.92
C ARG A 129 -21.06 -6.47 2.56
N PHE A 130 -20.31 -6.11 3.60
CA PHE A 130 -20.40 -4.79 4.22
C PHE A 130 -20.11 -3.66 3.23
N MET A 131 -19.05 -3.81 2.42
CA MET A 131 -18.68 -2.84 1.39
C MET A 131 -19.77 -2.71 0.31
N ASP A 132 -20.31 -3.83 -0.16
CA ASP A 132 -21.40 -3.82 -1.16
C ASP A 132 -22.67 -3.17 -0.60
N GLN A 133 -23.00 -3.38 0.68
CA GLN A 133 -24.15 -2.74 1.33
C GLN A 133 -23.96 -1.24 1.51
N ARG A 134 -22.75 -0.81 1.88
CA ARG A 134 -22.49 0.60 2.19
C ARG A 134 -22.14 1.43 0.96
N TYR A 135 -21.37 0.88 0.04
CA TYR A 135 -20.79 1.58 -1.11
C TYR A 135 -21.21 0.99 -2.46
N GLY A 136 -21.95 -0.11 -2.47
CA GLY A 136 -22.56 -0.67 -3.69
C GLY A 136 -23.58 0.30 -4.29
N ARG A 137 -23.97 0.07 -5.55
CA ARG A 137 -24.85 0.97 -6.31
C ARG A 137 -26.17 1.31 -5.60
N GLY A 138 -26.68 0.42 -4.75
CA GLY A 138 -27.88 0.64 -3.93
C GLY A 138 -27.60 1.09 -2.48
N GLY A 139 -26.35 1.29 -2.09
CA GLY A 139 -25.97 1.69 -0.74
C GLY A 139 -25.88 3.22 -0.57
N PRO A 140 -25.92 3.72 0.69
CA PRO A 140 -25.85 5.16 0.97
C PRO A 140 -24.61 5.84 0.38
N GLY A 141 -23.47 5.16 0.42
CA GLY A 141 -22.22 5.68 -0.15
C GLY A 141 -22.16 5.59 -1.69
N GLY A 142 -22.86 4.62 -2.29
CA GLY A 142 -22.97 4.49 -3.74
C GLY A 142 -23.80 5.62 -4.36
N ALA A 143 -24.91 5.99 -3.71
CA ALA A 143 -25.73 7.13 -4.12
C ALA A 143 -24.93 8.45 -4.05
N ALA A 144 -24.19 8.68 -2.96
CA ALA A 144 -23.34 9.87 -2.82
C ALA A 144 -22.24 9.93 -3.89
N ALA A 145 -21.61 8.80 -4.23
CA ALA A 145 -20.60 8.73 -5.27
C ALA A 145 -21.18 8.96 -6.68
N GLN A 146 -22.41 8.56 -6.92
CA GLN A 146 -23.11 8.79 -8.17
C GLN A 146 -23.45 10.27 -8.35
N VAL A 147 -23.99 10.92 -7.34
CA VAL A 147 -24.28 12.37 -7.33
C VAL A 147 -23.00 13.18 -7.55
N ALA A 148 -21.89 12.80 -6.91
CA ALA A 148 -20.60 13.48 -7.10
C ALA A 148 -20.06 13.32 -8.55
N ARG A 149 -20.27 12.18 -9.19
CA ARG A 149 -19.88 11.95 -10.60
C ARG A 149 -20.73 12.78 -11.56
N GLU A 150 -22.03 12.85 -11.32
CA GLU A 150 -22.96 13.64 -12.13
C GLU A 150 -22.67 15.15 -11.98
N ALA A 151 -22.36 15.62 -10.76
CA ALA A 151 -21.96 16.99 -10.51
C ALA A 151 -20.58 17.35 -11.13
N GLY A 152 -19.65 16.39 -11.21
CA GLY A 152 -18.33 16.57 -11.85
C GLY A 152 -18.36 16.49 -13.38
N ALA A 153 -19.38 15.90 -13.97
CA ALA A 153 -19.56 15.80 -15.43
C ALA A 153 -20.16 17.08 -16.07
N VAL A 154 -20.54 18.06 -15.24
CA VAL A 154 -21.12 19.36 -15.67
C VAL A 154 -20.07 20.48 -15.70
N ARG A 155 -18.77 20.13 -15.67
CA ARG A 155 -17.66 21.12 -15.80
C ARG A 155 -16.85 20.89 -17.06
#